data_3011f2c28fd7fe9b1a7ae08a92cb1f08
#
_entry.id   3011f2c28fd7fe9b1a7ae08a92cb1f08
#
_cell.length_a   1.000
_cell.length_b   1.000
_cell.length_c   1.000
_cell.angle_alpha   90.00
_cell.angle_beta   90.00
_cell.angle_gamma   90.00
#
_symmetry.space_group_name_H-M   'P 1'
#
loop_
_entity.id
_entity.type
_entity.pdbx_description
1 polymer ?
#
loop_
_entity_poly.entity_id
_entity_poly.type
_entity_poly.pdbx_seq_one_letter_code
_entity_poly.pdbx_strand_id
1 'polypeptide(L)'
;TADALRKRFPSRNDLKLIHAIPFSSDRKYSGAVFEGRGTYLMGAAQFLFPEGNEELLEHCSSYAQEGYRILVLAHSEQETKGTERPTGLEPLGLFLITDVIREEAPDTLAFFDSQGVDLKVISGDDPVTVSAIAKKAGLKNANHYIDATTIKTPEEMQRAVAECSVFGRVTPQQKKQMVQALQSQ
;
A
#
# COMPACT_ATOMS: atom_id res chain seq x y z
N THR A 1 -10.66 1.93 1.59
CA THR A 1 -10.33 0.85 2.55
C THR A 1 -11.34 0.81 3.70
N ALA A 2 -11.46 1.86 4.54
CA ALA A 2 -12.36 1.86 5.70
C ALA A 2 -13.82 1.55 5.34
N ASP A 3 -14.35 2.12 4.26
CA ASP A 3 -15.73 1.88 3.83
C ASP A 3 -15.94 0.45 3.33
N ALA A 4 -14.97 -0.14 2.64
CA ALA A 4 -15.03 -1.54 2.22
C ALA A 4 -15.08 -2.48 3.42
N LEU A 5 -14.26 -2.22 4.45
CA LEU A 5 -14.27 -2.98 5.69
C LEU A 5 -15.60 -2.83 6.45
N ARG A 6 -16.13 -1.61 6.59
CA ARG A 6 -17.42 -1.34 7.26
C ARG A 6 -18.59 -2.05 6.57
N LYS A 7 -18.60 -2.09 5.23
CA LYS A 7 -19.64 -2.79 4.47
C LYS A 7 -19.60 -4.30 4.71
N ARG A 8 -18.42 -4.88 4.87
CA ARG A 8 -18.25 -6.32 5.02
C ARG A 8 -18.37 -6.79 6.46
N PHE A 9 -17.92 -5.96 7.41
CA PHE A 9 -17.86 -6.29 8.84
C PHE A 9 -18.66 -5.23 9.61
N PRO A 10 -19.88 -5.56 10.07
CA PRO A 10 -20.68 -4.65 10.87
C PRO A 10 -20.00 -4.39 12.21
N SER A 11 -20.10 -3.15 12.70
CA SER A 11 -19.55 -2.78 14.00
C SER A 11 -20.28 -3.47 15.14
N ARG A 12 -19.53 -3.89 16.17
CA ARG A 12 -20.04 -4.32 17.48
C ARG A 12 -19.70 -3.25 18.51
N ASN A 13 -20.64 -2.98 19.41
CA ASN A 13 -20.51 -1.95 20.44
C ASN A 13 -20.35 -2.56 21.87
N ASP A 14 -19.94 -3.82 21.94
CA ASP A 14 -19.77 -4.56 23.19
C ASP A 14 -18.36 -4.42 23.80
N LEU A 15 -17.44 -3.74 23.11
CA LEU A 15 -16.09 -3.50 23.58
C LEU A 15 -15.94 -2.07 24.11
N LYS A 16 -15.36 -1.91 25.29
CA LYS A 16 -15.10 -0.60 25.88
C LYS A 16 -13.78 -0.06 25.35
N LEU A 17 -13.87 0.94 24.48
CA LEU A 17 -12.71 1.64 23.92
C LEU A 17 -12.02 2.47 25.00
N ILE A 18 -10.72 2.27 25.21
CA ILE A 18 -9.87 3.14 26.04
C ILE A 18 -9.42 4.33 25.20
N HIS A 19 -8.74 4.09 24.05
CA HIS A 19 -8.42 5.13 23.09
C HIS A 19 -8.19 4.53 21.69
N ALA A 20 -8.29 5.39 20.68
CA ALA A 20 -7.97 5.05 19.29
C ALA A 20 -6.54 5.45 18.96
N ILE A 21 -5.88 4.64 18.12
CA ILE A 21 -4.57 4.93 17.54
C ILE A 21 -4.82 5.38 16.09
N PRO A 22 -4.76 6.69 15.79
CA PRO A 22 -5.05 7.17 14.43
C PRO A 22 -3.97 6.71 13.46
N PHE A 23 -4.34 6.57 12.19
CA PHE A 23 -3.39 6.25 11.13
C PHE A 23 -2.31 7.34 10.99
N SER A 24 -1.07 6.90 10.78
CA SER A 24 0.04 7.79 10.43
C SER A 24 0.76 7.25 9.19
N SER A 25 1.13 8.17 8.30
CA SER A 25 1.91 7.83 7.10
C SER A 25 3.30 7.26 7.43
N ASP A 26 3.85 7.62 8.58
CA ASP A 26 5.16 7.14 9.02
C ASP A 26 5.07 5.74 9.62
N ARG A 27 4.04 5.50 10.45
CA ARG A 27 3.80 4.21 11.11
C ARG A 27 3.13 3.17 10.20
N LYS A 28 2.37 3.62 9.19
CA LYS A 28 1.61 2.75 8.26
C LYS A 28 0.63 1.79 8.93
N TYR A 29 0.20 2.12 10.15
CA TYR A 29 -0.86 1.41 10.88
C TYR A 29 -1.77 2.38 11.65
N SER A 30 -2.93 1.88 12.00
CA SER A 30 -3.88 2.44 12.95
C SER A 30 -4.36 1.34 13.89
N GLY A 31 -5.07 1.70 14.95
CA GLY A 31 -5.58 0.70 15.88
C GLY A 31 -6.48 1.25 16.96
N ALA A 32 -6.74 0.42 17.94
CA ALA A 32 -7.55 0.74 19.10
C ALA A 32 -7.12 -0.09 20.29
N VAL A 33 -7.25 0.49 21.48
CA VAL A 33 -7.01 -0.17 22.77
C VAL A 33 -8.36 -0.34 23.47
N PHE A 34 -8.66 -1.58 23.88
CA PHE A 34 -9.91 -1.92 24.56
C PHE A 34 -9.63 -2.44 25.96
N GLU A 35 -10.44 -1.99 26.93
CA GLU A 35 -10.33 -2.37 28.32
C GLU A 35 -10.43 -3.90 28.52
N GLY A 36 -9.40 -4.48 29.16
CA GLY A 36 -9.30 -5.92 29.41
C GLY A 36 -9.15 -6.78 28.15
N ARG A 37 -8.85 -6.16 26.98
CA ARG A 37 -8.70 -6.85 25.70
C ARG A 37 -7.41 -6.48 24.96
N GLY A 38 -6.61 -5.56 25.52
CA GLY A 38 -5.34 -5.14 24.94
C GLY A 38 -5.46 -4.25 23.72
N THR A 39 -4.45 -4.30 22.87
CA THR A 39 -4.27 -3.43 21.70
C THR A 39 -4.48 -4.20 20.40
N TYR A 40 -5.31 -3.66 19.52
CA TYR A 40 -5.50 -4.15 18.16
C TYR A 40 -4.91 -3.15 17.17
N LEU A 41 -4.06 -3.62 16.28
CA LEU A 41 -3.45 -2.82 15.22
C LEU A 41 -3.83 -3.37 13.85
N MET A 42 -4.04 -2.46 12.89
CA MET A 42 -4.26 -2.80 11.49
C MET A 42 -3.36 -1.96 10.60
N GLY A 43 -2.59 -2.61 9.75
CA GLY A 43 -1.64 -1.90 8.88
C GLY A 43 -0.85 -2.82 7.95
N ALA A 44 0.20 -2.27 7.35
CA ALA A 44 1.09 -3.03 6.48
C ALA A 44 1.99 -3.97 7.29
N ALA A 45 2.15 -5.21 6.83
CA ALA A 45 2.86 -6.29 7.54
C ALA A 45 4.26 -5.88 8.00
N GLN A 46 5.06 -5.29 7.11
CA GLN A 46 6.46 -4.90 7.40
C GLN A 46 6.59 -3.81 8.48
N PHE A 47 5.52 -3.06 8.77
CA PHE A 47 5.50 -2.05 9.82
C PHE A 47 4.97 -2.59 11.15
N LEU A 48 4.12 -3.60 11.11
CA LEU A 48 3.65 -4.31 12.30
C LEU A 48 4.68 -5.34 12.79
N PHE A 49 5.36 -5.98 11.84
CA PHE A 49 6.34 -7.06 12.09
C PHE A 49 7.64 -6.78 11.34
N PRO A 50 8.45 -5.78 11.76
CA PRO A 50 9.72 -5.46 11.09
C PRO A 50 10.79 -6.53 11.30
N GLU A 51 10.64 -7.36 12.32
CA GLU A 51 11.52 -8.48 12.65
C GLU A 51 10.67 -9.72 12.91
N GLY A 52 11.06 -10.84 12.34
CA GLY A 52 10.32 -12.10 12.43
C GLY A 52 9.07 -12.16 11.54
N ASN A 53 8.32 -13.26 11.66
CA ASN A 53 7.14 -13.55 10.85
C ASN A 53 7.40 -13.62 9.34
N GLU A 54 8.53 -14.22 8.93
CA GLU A 54 8.94 -14.37 7.52
C GLU A 54 7.82 -15.01 6.68
N GLU A 55 7.18 -16.06 7.20
CA GLU A 55 6.06 -16.74 6.54
C GLU A 55 4.90 -15.78 6.25
N LEU A 56 4.54 -14.92 7.21
CA LEU A 56 3.51 -13.90 7.02
C LEU A 56 3.90 -12.90 5.92
N LEU A 57 5.17 -12.47 5.91
CA LEU A 57 5.68 -11.52 4.92
C LEU A 57 5.72 -12.14 3.53
N GLU A 58 6.07 -13.43 3.40
CA GLU A 58 6.02 -14.17 2.15
C GLU A 58 4.59 -14.30 1.63
N HIS A 59 3.62 -14.67 2.48
CA HIS A 59 2.21 -14.71 2.10
C HIS A 59 1.70 -13.33 1.64
N CYS A 60 2.05 -12.26 2.36
CA CYS A 60 1.71 -10.91 1.93
C CYS A 60 2.33 -10.57 0.57
N SER A 61 3.59 -10.95 0.33
CA SER A 61 4.26 -10.72 -0.95
C SER A 61 3.56 -11.47 -2.09
N SER A 62 3.18 -12.73 -1.89
CA SER A 62 2.45 -13.52 -2.87
C SER A 62 1.13 -12.86 -3.27
N TYR A 63 0.31 -12.46 -2.31
CA TYR A 63 -0.95 -11.77 -2.59
C TYR A 63 -0.75 -10.40 -3.24
N ALA A 64 0.33 -9.67 -2.90
CA ALA A 64 0.66 -8.41 -3.56
C ALA A 64 0.96 -8.61 -5.05
N GLN A 65 1.66 -9.70 -5.42
CA GLN A 65 1.92 -10.07 -6.81
C GLN A 65 0.63 -10.38 -7.58
N GLU A 66 -0.40 -10.85 -6.90
CA GLU A 66 -1.74 -11.04 -7.48
C GLU A 66 -2.52 -9.71 -7.61
N GLY A 67 -1.99 -8.60 -7.09
CA GLY A 67 -2.60 -7.27 -7.16
C GLY A 67 -3.54 -6.96 -6.00
N TYR A 68 -3.44 -7.68 -4.88
CA TYR A 68 -4.16 -7.32 -3.66
C TYR A 68 -3.39 -6.30 -2.84
N ARG A 69 -4.10 -5.34 -2.27
CA ARG A 69 -3.62 -4.54 -1.14
C ARG A 69 -3.88 -5.31 0.14
N ILE A 70 -2.83 -5.60 0.90
CA ILE A 70 -2.93 -6.41 2.10
C ILE A 70 -2.89 -5.50 3.34
N LEU A 71 -3.82 -5.74 4.26
CA LEU A 71 -3.78 -5.21 5.61
C LEU A 71 -3.74 -6.38 6.60
N VAL A 72 -2.81 -6.33 7.51
CA VAL A 72 -2.71 -7.27 8.62
C VAL A 72 -3.48 -6.71 9.81
N LEU A 73 -4.36 -7.50 10.41
CA LEU A 73 -4.89 -7.28 11.74
C LEU A 73 -4.00 -8.04 12.73
N ALA A 74 -3.55 -7.34 13.75
CA ALA A 74 -2.71 -7.90 14.79
C ALA A 74 -3.23 -7.51 16.18
N HIS A 75 -2.91 -8.31 17.18
CA HIS A 75 -3.36 -8.16 18.55
C HIS A 75 -2.20 -8.35 19.53
N SER A 76 -2.25 -7.64 20.62
CA SER A 76 -1.44 -7.87 21.82
C SER A 76 -2.29 -7.68 23.07
N GLU A 77 -2.07 -8.49 24.09
CA GLU A 77 -2.72 -8.34 25.39
C GLU A 77 -2.32 -7.05 26.12
N GLN A 78 -1.21 -6.43 25.71
CA GLN A 78 -0.73 -5.19 26.28
C GLN A 78 -1.65 -4.01 25.90
N GLU A 79 -2.16 -3.29 26.89
CA GLU A 79 -2.84 -2.01 26.73
C GLU A 79 -1.81 -0.89 26.63
N THR A 80 -1.52 -0.41 25.40
CA THR A 80 -0.60 0.72 25.21
C THR A 80 -1.25 2.03 25.63
N LYS A 81 -0.46 2.98 26.09
CA LYS A 81 -0.94 4.33 26.49
C LYS A 81 -0.83 5.36 25.37
N GLY A 82 -0.03 5.07 24.36
CA GLY A 82 0.28 5.95 23.25
C GLY A 82 -0.07 5.34 21.90
N THR A 83 0.74 5.66 20.92
CA THR A 83 0.57 5.21 19.53
C THR A 83 1.64 4.22 19.09
N GLU A 84 2.53 3.84 19.97
CA GLU A 84 3.61 2.88 19.77
C GLU A 84 3.06 1.46 19.61
N ARG A 85 3.86 0.64 18.92
CA ARG A 85 3.56 -0.77 18.75
C ARG A 85 3.78 -1.51 20.09
N PRO A 86 2.79 -2.30 20.56
CA PRO A 86 2.95 -3.09 21.77
C PRO A 86 3.96 -4.22 21.58
N THR A 87 4.49 -4.73 22.69
CA THR A 87 5.22 -6.00 22.72
C THR A 87 4.25 -7.18 22.60
N GLY A 88 4.75 -8.36 22.16
CA GLY A 88 3.92 -9.55 22.03
C GLY A 88 2.79 -9.38 21.01
N LEU A 89 3.03 -8.61 19.94
CA LEU A 89 2.06 -8.45 18.86
C LEU A 89 2.02 -9.70 18.00
N GLU A 90 0.83 -10.28 17.84
CA GLU A 90 0.59 -11.49 17.05
C GLU A 90 -0.38 -11.20 15.89
N PRO A 91 -0.15 -11.77 14.69
CA PRO A 91 -1.08 -11.62 13.57
C PRO A 91 -2.35 -12.43 13.83
N LEU A 92 -3.53 -11.78 13.67
CA LEU A 92 -4.83 -12.42 13.75
C LEU A 92 -5.40 -12.80 12.38
N GLY A 93 -5.08 -12.03 11.34
CA GLY A 93 -5.61 -12.30 10.02
C GLY A 93 -5.22 -11.25 8.98
N LEU A 94 -5.51 -11.57 7.73
CA LEU A 94 -5.24 -10.74 6.56
C LEU A 94 -6.53 -10.24 5.95
N PHE A 95 -6.56 -8.97 5.58
CA PHE A 95 -7.59 -8.39 4.72
C PHE A 95 -6.99 -8.17 3.34
N LEU A 96 -7.49 -8.91 2.37
CA LEU A 96 -7.13 -8.77 0.96
C LEU A 96 -8.12 -7.83 0.30
N ILE A 97 -7.64 -6.68 -0.15
CA ILE A 97 -8.45 -5.64 -0.78
C ILE A 97 -8.00 -5.53 -2.22
N THR A 98 -8.94 -5.65 -3.14
CA THR A 98 -8.70 -5.42 -4.57
C THR A 98 -9.45 -4.19 -5.04
N ASP A 99 -8.82 -3.42 -5.91
CA ASP A 99 -9.48 -2.33 -6.61
C ASP A 99 -10.21 -2.91 -7.84
N VAL A 100 -11.41 -2.40 -8.08
CA VAL A 100 -12.15 -2.72 -9.31
C VAL A 100 -11.59 -1.83 -10.42
N ILE A 101 -10.94 -2.45 -11.40
CA ILE A 101 -10.50 -1.74 -12.61
C ILE A 101 -11.75 -1.34 -13.38
N ARG A 102 -11.82 -0.08 -13.82
CA ARG A 102 -12.92 0.40 -14.65
C ARG A 102 -12.94 -0.36 -15.98
N GLU A 103 -14.12 -0.70 -16.45
CA GLU A 103 -14.29 -1.48 -17.68
C GLU A 103 -13.64 -0.80 -18.89
N GLU A 104 -13.66 0.55 -18.93
CA GLU A 104 -13.11 1.34 -20.03
C GLU A 104 -11.57 1.54 -19.95
N ALA A 105 -10.93 1.14 -18.83
CA ALA A 105 -9.52 1.40 -18.64
C ALA A 105 -8.62 0.68 -19.67
N PRO A 106 -8.83 -0.59 -20.02
CA PRO A 106 -8.01 -1.26 -21.04
C PRO A 106 -8.09 -0.58 -22.40
N ASP A 107 -9.29 -0.21 -22.84
CA ASP A 107 -9.50 0.45 -24.13
C ASP A 107 -8.86 1.85 -24.16
N THR A 108 -8.98 2.57 -23.07
CA THR A 108 -8.36 3.91 -22.91
C THR A 108 -6.83 3.82 -22.98
N LEU A 109 -6.23 2.85 -22.27
CA LEU A 109 -4.78 2.65 -22.30
C LEU A 109 -4.30 2.24 -23.71
N ALA A 110 -5.03 1.32 -24.36
CA ALA A 110 -4.73 0.87 -25.73
C ALA A 110 -4.84 2.04 -26.74
N PHE A 111 -5.82 2.92 -26.57
CA PHE A 111 -5.97 4.11 -27.41
C PHE A 111 -4.75 5.02 -27.30
N PHE A 112 -4.34 5.43 -26.11
CA PHE A 112 -3.18 6.30 -25.92
C PHE A 112 -1.88 5.66 -26.41
N ASP A 113 -1.71 4.37 -26.17
CA ASP A 113 -0.57 3.62 -26.68
C ASP A 113 -0.52 3.64 -28.22
N SER A 114 -1.69 3.48 -28.89
CA SER A 114 -1.78 3.56 -30.36
C SER A 114 -1.43 4.95 -30.93
N GLN A 115 -1.56 5.99 -30.11
CA GLN A 115 -1.15 7.37 -30.43
C GLN A 115 0.32 7.65 -30.12
N GLY A 116 1.09 6.65 -29.69
CA GLY A 116 2.50 6.80 -29.34
C GLY A 116 2.75 7.54 -28.02
N VAL A 117 1.72 7.61 -27.13
CA VAL A 117 1.85 8.24 -25.82
C VAL A 117 2.49 7.25 -24.84
N ASP A 118 3.59 7.63 -24.23
CA ASP A 118 4.23 6.85 -23.16
C ASP A 118 3.48 7.03 -21.84
N LEU A 119 2.79 5.98 -21.41
CA LEU A 119 1.93 5.99 -20.23
C LEU A 119 2.71 5.60 -18.99
N LYS A 120 2.55 6.39 -17.91
CA LYS A 120 3.18 6.12 -16.63
C LYS A 120 2.16 6.11 -15.49
N VAL A 121 2.28 5.12 -14.60
CA VAL A 121 1.45 5.01 -13.39
C VAL A 121 2.25 5.46 -12.18
N ILE A 122 1.73 6.45 -11.45
CA ILE A 122 2.36 7.02 -10.26
C ILE A 122 1.39 6.85 -9.08
N SER A 123 1.79 6.05 -8.09
CA SER A 123 0.96 5.71 -6.93
C SER A 123 1.72 5.85 -5.60
N GLY A 124 1.00 6.12 -4.53
CA GLY A 124 1.51 6.03 -3.16
C GLY A 124 1.52 4.61 -2.59
N ASP A 125 0.93 3.65 -3.29
CA ASP A 125 0.81 2.26 -2.87
C ASP A 125 2.09 1.45 -3.16
N ASP A 126 2.12 0.21 -2.69
CA ASP A 126 3.23 -0.71 -2.91
C ASP A 126 3.49 -0.95 -4.41
N PRO A 127 4.75 -0.86 -4.89
CA PRO A 127 5.05 -0.93 -6.32
C PRO A 127 4.69 -2.26 -6.97
N VAL A 128 4.79 -3.38 -6.25
CA VAL A 128 4.43 -4.71 -6.77
C VAL A 128 2.93 -4.79 -7.01
N THR A 129 2.13 -4.34 -6.04
CA THR A 129 0.66 -4.27 -6.16
C THR A 129 0.25 -3.36 -7.31
N VAL A 130 0.86 -2.16 -7.42
CA VAL A 130 0.56 -1.19 -8.49
C VAL A 130 0.90 -1.77 -9.87
N SER A 131 2.06 -2.42 -10.00
CA SER A 131 2.49 -3.11 -11.23
C SER A 131 1.49 -4.20 -11.63
N ALA A 132 1.05 -5.04 -10.70
CA ALA A 132 0.08 -6.09 -10.97
C ALA A 132 -1.28 -5.53 -11.43
N ILE A 133 -1.77 -4.45 -10.79
CA ILE A 133 -3.00 -3.77 -11.19
C ILE A 133 -2.84 -3.13 -12.57
N ALA A 134 -1.74 -2.42 -12.83
CA ALA A 134 -1.45 -1.79 -14.11
C ALA A 134 -1.37 -2.82 -15.25
N LYS A 135 -0.78 -3.98 -14.99
CA LYS A 135 -0.73 -5.10 -15.92
C LYS A 135 -2.14 -5.66 -16.23
N LYS A 136 -2.97 -5.86 -15.20
CA LYS A 136 -4.37 -6.28 -15.37
C LYS A 136 -5.20 -5.24 -16.14
N ALA A 137 -4.88 -3.95 -16.00
CA ALA A 137 -5.50 -2.87 -16.77
C ALA A 137 -4.99 -2.75 -18.22
N GLY A 138 -3.97 -3.52 -18.61
CA GLY A 138 -3.44 -3.52 -19.98
C GLY A 138 -2.31 -2.53 -20.23
N LEU A 139 -1.68 -1.95 -19.19
CA LEU A 139 -0.51 -1.09 -19.35
C LEU A 139 0.66 -1.89 -19.92
N LYS A 140 1.23 -1.44 -21.06
CA LYS A 140 2.47 -1.97 -21.59
C LYS A 140 3.63 -1.67 -20.63
N ASN A 141 4.58 -2.58 -20.55
CA ASN A 141 5.76 -2.45 -19.69
C ASN A 141 5.44 -2.25 -18.16
N ALA A 142 4.25 -2.68 -17.72
CA ALA A 142 3.87 -2.61 -16.30
C ALA A 142 4.86 -3.34 -15.36
N ASN A 143 5.63 -4.30 -15.88
CA ASN A 143 6.70 -5.00 -15.16
C ASN A 143 7.95 -4.14 -14.90
N HIS A 144 8.11 -3.00 -15.60
CA HIS A 144 9.15 -2.02 -15.34
C HIS A 144 8.67 -1.07 -14.24
N TYR A 145 8.77 -1.51 -13.00
CA TYR A 145 8.34 -0.74 -11.84
C TYR A 145 9.51 -0.43 -10.90
N ILE A 146 9.36 0.63 -10.11
CA ILE A 146 10.34 1.05 -9.12
C ILE A 146 9.66 1.49 -7.81
N ASP A 147 10.33 1.22 -6.68
CA ASP A 147 9.99 1.80 -5.39
C ASP A 147 10.59 3.19 -5.29
N ALA A 148 9.75 4.23 -5.27
CA ALA A 148 10.22 5.62 -5.23
C ALA A 148 11.00 5.97 -3.96
N THR A 149 10.92 5.16 -2.89
CA THR A 149 11.73 5.35 -1.69
C THR A 149 13.22 5.08 -1.92
N THR A 150 13.58 4.38 -3.00
CA THR A 150 14.96 4.10 -3.37
C THR A 150 15.61 5.24 -4.15
N ILE A 151 14.84 6.16 -4.73
CA ILE A 151 15.31 7.28 -5.53
C ILE A 151 15.78 8.40 -4.58
N LYS A 152 17.08 8.74 -4.64
CA LYS A 152 17.70 9.70 -3.72
C LYS A 152 18.21 10.97 -4.42
N THR A 153 18.55 10.89 -5.71
CA THR A 153 19.14 12.00 -6.47
C THR A 153 18.29 12.40 -7.68
N PRO A 154 18.44 13.64 -8.20
CA PRO A 154 17.79 14.07 -9.43
C PRO A 154 18.16 13.21 -10.64
N GLU A 155 19.38 12.73 -10.74
CA GLU A 155 19.88 11.89 -11.82
C GLU A 155 19.22 10.51 -11.78
N GLU A 156 19.06 9.94 -10.59
CA GLU A 156 18.29 8.70 -10.40
C GLU A 156 16.83 8.90 -10.80
N MET A 157 16.23 10.05 -10.48
CA MET A 157 14.86 10.39 -10.88
C MET A 157 14.73 10.45 -12.40
N GLN A 158 15.66 11.13 -13.09
CA GLN A 158 15.65 11.21 -14.55
C GLN A 158 15.76 9.82 -15.21
N ARG A 159 16.66 8.99 -14.69
CA ARG A 159 16.79 7.59 -15.16
C ARG A 159 15.53 6.77 -14.91
N ALA A 160 14.98 6.87 -13.70
CA ALA A 160 13.76 6.13 -13.33
C ALA A 160 12.59 6.50 -14.24
N VAL A 161 12.35 7.79 -14.54
CA VAL A 161 11.24 8.20 -15.41
C VAL A 161 11.46 7.83 -16.88
N ALA A 162 12.70 7.61 -17.31
CA ALA A 162 13.01 7.12 -18.65
C ALA A 162 12.80 5.59 -18.77
N GLU A 163 13.16 4.82 -17.75
CA GLU A 163 13.23 3.36 -17.81
C GLU A 163 11.97 2.66 -17.25
N CYS A 164 11.25 3.30 -16.30
CA CYS A 164 10.13 2.68 -15.61
C CYS A 164 8.78 3.25 -16.08
N SER A 165 7.78 2.37 -16.11
CA SER A 165 6.37 2.73 -16.41
C SER A 165 5.50 2.79 -15.15
N VAL A 166 5.94 2.19 -14.04
CA VAL A 166 5.17 2.15 -12.80
C VAL A 166 6.04 2.60 -11.61
N PHE A 167 5.49 3.51 -10.82
CA PHE A 167 6.15 4.07 -9.64
C PHE A 167 5.26 3.86 -8.42
N GLY A 168 5.78 3.10 -7.43
CA GLY A 168 5.10 2.88 -6.16
C GLY A 168 5.73 3.68 -5.01
N ARG A 169 4.99 3.80 -3.90
CA ARG A 169 5.38 4.55 -2.68
C ARG A 169 5.81 5.99 -2.93
N VAL A 170 5.23 6.61 -3.96
CA VAL A 170 5.55 7.97 -4.37
C VAL A 170 4.95 8.98 -3.39
N THR A 171 5.76 9.91 -2.91
CA THR A 171 5.30 11.06 -2.12
C THR A 171 4.80 12.18 -3.04
N PRO A 172 3.95 13.11 -2.54
CA PRO A 172 3.51 14.27 -3.33
C PRO A 172 4.67 15.12 -3.87
N GLN A 173 5.76 15.24 -3.10
CA GLN A 173 6.96 15.98 -3.54
C GLN A 173 7.67 15.26 -4.68
N GLN A 174 7.87 13.95 -4.58
CA GLN A 174 8.46 13.16 -5.65
C GLN A 174 7.61 13.17 -6.92
N LYS A 175 6.27 13.15 -6.79
CA LYS A 175 5.38 13.30 -7.97
C LYS A 175 5.66 14.59 -8.73
N LYS A 176 5.87 15.71 -8.02
CA LYS A 176 6.25 16.99 -8.66
C LYS A 176 7.60 16.87 -9.38
N GLN A 177 8.60 16.26 -8.74
CA GLN A 177 9.92 16.04 -9.32
C GLN A 177 9.88 15.15 -10.58
N MET A 178 9.06 14.09 -10.57
CA MET A 178 8.84 13.22 -11.74
C MET A 178 8.26 14.00 -12.92
N VAL A 179 7.23 14.82 -12.69
CA VAL A 179 6.64 15.66 -13.75
C VAL A 179 7.69 16.62 -14.32
N GLN A 180 8.50 17.25 -13.48
CA GLN A 180 9.59 18.14 -13.92
C GLN A 180 10.65 17.38 -14.73
N ALA A 181 11.04 16.18 -14.30
CA ALA A 181 11.99 15.34 -15.01
C ALA A 181 11.46 14.89 -16.39
N LEU A 182 10.17 14.57 -16.51
CA LEU A 182 9.53 14.23 -17.79
C LEU A 182 9.42 15.43 -18.73
N GLN A 183 9.24 16.66 -18.20
CA GLN A 183 9.18 17.88 -19.02
C GLN A 183 10.55 18.33 -19.53
N SER A 184 11.64 17.84 -18.95
CA SER A 184 13.01 18.18 -19.33
C SER A 184 13.62 17.22 -20.36
N GLN A 185 12.90 16.18 -20.76
CA GLN A 185 13.26 15.27 -21.86
C GLN A 185 12.76 15.79 -23.20
#